data_831da409062378a9523eb6ed1ee7337f
#
_entry.id   831da409062378a9523eb6ed1ee7337f
#
_cell.length_a   1.000
_cell.length_b   1.000
_cell.length_c   1.000
_cell.angle_alpha   90.00
_cell.angle_beta   90.00
_cell.angle_gamma   90.00
#
_symmetry.space_group_name_H-M   'P 1'
#
loop_
_entity.id
_entity.type
_entity.pdbx_description
1 polymer ?
#
loop_
_entity_poly.entity_id
_entity_poly.type
_entity_poly.pdbx_seq_one_letter_code
_entity_poly.pdbx_strand_id
1 'polypeptide(L)'
;MPESVASPTRRTVLRTAAAAGGLSAAALSLRPTPAAAGGSRTELVLLGTSGGPVPMSGRAGISSALVVDGRVYLVDCGPGTFGRYAEAALAAEQLEAVFLTHLHSDHLADLYPLLWLRFGGFQALGGPVQVYGPGSAGELPKVWPAGRAVDTVSPASPAPGTAELLRRHIEGTAYDINVRMRSEGWPDIRELIVPHDIRFRMPRGAGPDRLMAPPMKPFEVMRDERVRVTAVLVEHPPVFPSFAFRFDTADGSVVFSGDTAPCGNVERLACGADVLVHEVMDLATLKRGGLRPAQLRHMEISHTDAGRLGPLAERAGAGTLVLSHLVPGAVGLVPDSAWHAKAQRGYSGRVVVGRDLVRLPVRRARRG
;
A
#
# COMPACT_ATOMS: atom_id res chain seq x y z
N MET A 1 -63.48 28.18 -0.15
CA MET A 1 -62.69 29.19 0.53
C MET A 1 -61.58 28.50 1.25
N PRO A 2 -60.34 28.45 0.71
CA PRO A 2 -59.22 27.88 1.48
C PRO A 2 -58.57 28.96 2.35
N GLU A 3 -58.32 28.63 3.61
CA GLU A 3 -57.65 29.47 4.59
C GLU A 3 -56.18 29.72 4.22
N SER A 4 -55.81 31.00 4.30
CA SER A 4 -54.47 31.55 4.06
C SER A 4 -53.56 31.23 5.24
N VAL A 5 -52.54 30.37 5.03
CA VAL A 5 -51.45 30.16 6.02
C VAL A 5 -50.44 31.31 5.85
N ALA A 6 -50.32 32.16 6.85
CA ALA A 6 -49.38 33.28 6.86
C ALA A 6 -47.94 32.78 7.04
N SER A 7 -47.04 33.17 6.17
CA SER A 7 -45.60 32.93 6.28
C SER A 7 -44.97 33.75 7.41
N PRO A 8 -44.05 33.20 8.23
CA PRO A 8 -43.39 33.91 9.30
C PRO A 8 -42.44 34.99 8.77
N THR A 9 -42.47 36.18 9.36
CA THR A 9 -41.65 37.34 8.97
C THR A 9 -40.18 37.15 9.37
N ARG A 10 -39.24 37.75 8.64
CA ARG A 10 -37.79 37.72 8.82
C ARG A 10 -37.30 38.05 10.27
N ARG A 11 -38.12 38.68 11.09
CA ARG A 11 -37.80 39.01 12.49
C ARG A 11 -37.91 37.82 13.46
N THR A 12 -38.69 36.81 13.14
CA THR A 12 -38.91 35.63 14.02
C THR A 12 -37.77 34.63 13.86
N VAL A 13 -37.11 34.60 12.69
CA VAL A 13 -35.99 33.65 12.41
C VAL A 13 -34.68 34.06 13.17
N LEU A 14 -34.49 35.34 13.42
CA LEU A 14 -33.29 35.86 14.11
C LEU A 14 -33.30 35.72 15.63
N ARG A 15 -34.44 35.40 16.27
CA ARG A 15 -34.52 35.21 17.73
C ARG A 15 -34.34 33.76 18.21
N THR A 16 -34.44 32.79 17.28
CA THR A 16 -34.20 31.36 17.65
C THR A 16 -32.76 30.90 17.40
N ALA A 17 -31.90 31.72 16.82
CA ALA A 17 -30.48 31.38 16.61
C ALA A 17 -29.55 31.76 17.77
N ALA A 18 -30.04 32.43 18.81
CA ALA A 18 -29.21 32.95 19.93
C ALA A 18 -29.21 32.06 21.18
N ALA A 19 -29.85 30.89 21.17
CA ALA A 19 -29.96 30.02 22.36
C ALA A 19 -29.23 28.67 22.23
N ALA A 20 -28.42 28.45 21.17
CA ALA A 20 -27.66 27.20 20.95
C ALA A 20 -26.13 27.43 20.91
N GLY A 21 -25.64 28.40 21.65
CA GLY A 21 -24.22 28.72 21.74
C GLY A 21 -23.63 28.38 23.11
N GLY A 22 -23.50 27.10 23.45
CA GLY A 22 -22.94 26.68 24.72
C GLY A 22 -22.63 25.21 24.87
N LEU A 23 -22.21 24.56 23.77
CA LEU A 23 -21.54 23.27 23.89
C LEU A 23 -20.04 23.50 23.67
N SER A 24 -19.33 23.66 24.79
CA SER A 24 -17.87 23.57 24.85
C SER A 24 -17.48 22.25 24.23
N ALA A 25 -16.87 22.28 23.03
CA ALA A 25 -16.15 21.15 22.47
C ALA A 25 -14.98 20.84 23.42
N ALA A 26 -15.20 19.97 24.39
CA ALA A 26 -14.12 19.28 25.05
C ALA A 26 -13.43 18.44 24.00
N ALA A 27 -12.41 18.99 23.35
CA ALA A 27 -11.46 18.24 22.58
C ALA A 27 -10.85 17.21 23.54
N LEU A 28 -11.34 15.96 23.50
CA LEU A 28 -10.62 14.82 24.05
C LEU A 28 -9.31 14.72 23.27
N SER A 29 -8.29 15.41 23.75
CA SER A 29 -6.92 15.14 23.38
C SER A 29 -6.60 13.74 23.88
N LEU A 30 -6.81 12.73 23.04
CA LEU A 30 -6.18 11.42 23.21
C LEU A 30 -4.68 11.65 23.14
N ARG A 31 -4.07 11.94 24.28
CA ARG A 31 -2.62 11.92 24.41
C ARG A 31 -2.18 10.50 24.11
N PRO A 32 -1.24 10.29 23.17
CA PRO A 32 -0.66 8.97 22.99
C PRO A 32 -0.10 8.54 24.35
N THR A 33 -0.54 7.37 24.81
CA THR A 33 0.01 6.74 26.01
C THR A 33 1.51 6.56 25.76
N PRO A 34 2.41 7.01 26.65
CA PRO A 34 3.82 6.75 26.50
C PRO A 34 4.03 5.24 26.44
N ALA A 35 4.74 4.76 25.42
CA ALA A 35 5.08 3.35 25.26
C ALA A 35 5.74 2.88 26.56
N ALA A 36 5.22 1.80 27.13
CA ALA A 36 5.78 1.17 28.32
C ALA A 36 7.27 0.87 28.06
N ALA A 37 8.13 1.27 28.99
CA ALA A 37 9.57 1.01 28.92
C ALA A 37 9.82 -0.49 28.73
N GLY A 38 10.35 -0.89 27.53
CA GLY A 38 10.63 -2.28 27.15
C GLY A 38 9.84 -2.83 25.95
N GLY A 39 8.89 -2.06 25.33
CA GLY A 39 8.20 -2.44 24.09
C GLY A 39 9.04 -2.14 22.83
N SER A 40 8.79 -2.89 21.74
CA SER A 40 9.30 -2.54 20.42
C SER A 40 8.79 -1.16 20.01
N ARG A 41 9.67 -0.30 19.48
CA ARG A 41 9.32 1.00 18.91
C ARG A 41 8.94 0.90 17.43
N THR A 42 9.02 -0.32 16.89
CA THR A 42 8.65 -0.65 15.52
C THR A 42 7.42 -1.54 15.51
N GLU A 43 6.40 -1.11 14.77
CA GLU A 43 5.12 -1.81 14.64
C GLU A 43 4.71 -1.90 13.17
N LEU A 44 4.31 -3.09 12.73
CA LEU A 44 3.65 -3.31 11.45
C LEU A 44 2.13 -3.21 11.63
N VAL A 45 1.48 -2.35 10.85
CA VAL A 45 0.02 -2.19 10.80
C VAL A 45 -0.47 -2.55 9.41
N LEU A 46 -1.32 -3.56 9.30
CA LEU A 46 -1.94 -3.92 8.02
C LEU A 46 -3.17 -3.02 7.81
N LEU A 47 -3.08 -1.99 6.98
CA LEU A 47 -4.18 -1.06 6.73
C LEU A 47 -5.25 -1.70 5.85
N GLY A 48 -4.84 -2.43 4.83
CA GLY A 48 -5.70 -3.18 3.95
C GLY A 48 -5.01 -4.46 3.47
N THR A 49 -5.78 -5.50 3.26
CA THR A 49 -5.25 -6.85 3.01
C THR A 49 -5.89 -7.55 1.81
N SER A 50 -6.78 -6.86 1.06
CA SER A 50 -7.36 -7.40 -0.17
C SER A 50 -6.42 -7.25 -1.34
N GLY A 51 -6.28 -8.28 -2.15
CA GLY A 51 -5.70 -8.19 -3.49
C GLY A 51 -6.74 -7.98 -4.56
N GLY A 52 -6.30 -7.35 -5.66
CA GLY A 52 -7.10 -7.04 -6.84
C GLY A 52 -7.77 -5.66 -6.82
N PRO A 53 -8.12 -5.14 -8.02
CA PRO A 53 -8.50 -3.73 -8.20
C PRO A 53 -9.90 -3.40 -7.71
N VAL A 54 -10.76 -4.40 -7.49
CA VAL A 54 -12.15 -4.17 -7.11
C VAL A 54 -12.26 -4.10 -5.59
N PRO A 55 -12.78 -2.98 -5.03
CA PRO A 55 -13.01 -2.89 -3.59
C PRO A 55 -13.91 -4.02 -3.08
N MET A 56 -13.52 -4.62 -1.97
CA MET A 56 -14.26 -5.71 -1.33
C MET A 56 -14.92 -5.24 -0.04
N SER A 57 -16.16 -5.69 0.21
CA SER A 57 -16.84 -5.40 1.48
C SER A 57 -16.04 -6.02 2.64
N GLY A 58 -15.79 -5.22 3.67
CA GLY A 58 -15.11 -5.65 4.90
C GLY A 58 -13.58 -5.79 4.80
N ARG A 59 -12.96 -5.47 3.63
CA ARG A 59 -11.52 -5.53 3.43
C ARG A 59 -11.07 -4.43 2.48
N ALA A 60 -10.20 -3.54 2.94
CA ALA A 60 -9.57 -2.53 2.09
C ALA A 60 -8.49 -3.14 1.18
N GLY A 61 -8.16 -2.44 0.10
CA GLY A 61 -7.06 -2.80 -0.81
C GLY A 61 -5.72 -2.78 -0.10
N ILE A 62 -4.75 -3.45 -0.71
CA ILE A 62 -3.43 -3.65 -0.12
C ILE A 62 -2.78 -2.34 0.33
N SER A 63 -2.43 -2.27 1.60
CA SER A 63 -1.58 -1.23 2.17
C SER A 63 -1.06 -1.67 3.53
N SER A 64 0.18 -1.37 3.83
CA SER A 64 0.81 -1.68 5.11
C SER A 64 1.59 -0.46 5.62
N ALA A 65 1.46 -0.13 6.89
CA ALA A 65 2.23 0.91 7.54
C ALA A 65 3.27 0.28 8.47
N LEU A 66 4.53 0.63 8.29
CA LEU A 66 5.58 0.37 9.27
C LEU A 66 5.77 1.64 10.09
N VAL A 67 5.40 1.58 11.37
CA VAL A 67 5.57 2.69 12.30
C VAL A 67 6.88 2.47 13.04
N VAL A 68 7.82 3.41 12.92
CA VAL A 68 9.13 3.35 13.56
C VAL A 68 9.37 4.65 14.32
N ASP A 69 9.53 4.57 15.62
CA ASP A 69 9.69 5.75 16.49
C ASP A 69 8.64 6.84 16.23
N GLY A 70 7.38 6.43 16.00
CA GLY A 70 6.26 7.34 15.73
C GLY A 70 6.20 7.92 14.31
N ARG A 71 7.11 7.57 13.40
CA ARG A 71 7.06 7.93 11.97
C ARG A 71 6.52 6.78 11.14
N VAL A 72 5.78 7.10 10.10
CA VAL A 72 5.06 6.12 9.26
C VAL A 72 5.74 5.99 7.91
N TYR A 73 6.11 4.76 7.57
CA TYR A 73 6.58 4.34 6.25
C TYR A 73 5.51 3.44 5.64
N LEU A 74 4.83 3.92 4.61
CA LEU A 74 3.72 3.22 3.99
C LEU A 74 4.22 2.37 2.82
N VAL A 75 3.76 1.13 2.72
CA VAL A 75 4.03 0.25 1.57
C VAL A 75 2.70 -0.03 0.87
N ASP A 76 2.61 0.40 -0.36
CA ASP A 76 1.43 0.45 -1.20
C ASP A 76 0.27 1.28 -0.60
N CYS A 77 -0.65 1.72 -1.46
CA CYS A 77 -1.72 2.62 -1.11
C CYS A 77 -2.98 2.28 -1.92
N GLY A 78 -3.49 1.06 -1.73
CA GLY A 78 -4.67 0.56 -2.42
C GLY A 78 -5.99 1.19 -1.97
N PRO A 79 -7.12 0.85 -2.62
CA PRO A 79 -8.42 1.48 -2.33
C PRO A 79 -8.84 1.28 -0.87
N GLY A 80 -9.23 2.36 -0.20
CA GLY A 80 -9.63 2.39 1.20
C GLY A 80 -8.50 2.75 2.17
N THR A 81 -7.25 2.86 1.71
CA THR A 81 -6.09 3.21 2.55
C THR A 81 -6.29 4.53 3.27
N PHE A 82 -6.85 5.56 2.61
CA PHE A 82 -7.09 6.87 3.22
C PHE A 82 -7.96 6.77 4.49
N GLY A 83 -9.05 6.02 4.43
CA GLY A 83 -9.93 5.78 5.58
C GLY A 83 -9.26 4.91 6.65
N ARG A 84 -8.62 3.82 6.25
CA ARG A 84 -7.92 2.89 7.17
C ARG A 84 -6.75 3.54 7.89
N TYR A 85 -6.05 4.47 7.26
CA TYR A 85 -5.00 5.26 7.89
C TYR A 85 -5.54 6.06 9.09
N ALA A 86 -6.71 6.68 8.92
CA ALA A 86 -7.38 7.40 10.01
C ALA A 86 -7.93 6.46 11.09
N GLU A 87 -8.58 5.35 10.70
CA GLU A 87 -9.09 4.33 11.63
C GLU A 87 -7.97 3.68 12.45
N ALA A 88 -6.77 3.55 11.87
CA ALA A 88 -5.59 3.09 12.58
C ALA A 88 -5.01 4.13 13.56
N ALA A 89 -5.65 5.30 13.70
CA ALA A 89 -5.17 6.43 14.51
C ALA A 89 -3.74 6.86 14.16
N LEU A 90 -3.36 6.76 12.87
CA LEU A 90 -2.11 7.29 12.36
C LEU A 90 -2.33 8.76 11.96
N ALA A 91 -1.51 9.65 12.52
CA ALA A 91 -1.62 11.07 12.22
C ALA A 91 -0.93 11.40 10.88
N ALA A 92 -1.50 12.34 10.11
CA ALA A 92 -0.97 12.71 8.80
C ALA A 92 0.45 13.29 8.88
N GLU A 93 0.73 14.04 9.94
CA GLU A 93 2.04 14.61 10.23
C GLU A 93 3.12 13.57 10.54
N GLN A 94 2.76 12.31 10.76
CA GLN A 94 3.70 11.21 10.98
C GLN A 94 4.15 10.55 9.67
N LEU A 95 3.47 10.81 8.54
CA LEU A 95 3.79 10.20 7.25
C LEU A 95 5.13 10.72 6.73
N GLU A 96 6.12 9.85 6.70
CA GLU A 96 7.49 10.14 6.26
C GLU A 96 7.69 9.79 4.79
N ALA A 97 7.30 8.56 4.42
CA ALA A 97 7.49 8.08 3.07
C ALA A 97 6.43 7.04 2.66
N VAL A 98 6.22 6.94 1.34
CA VAL A 98 5.41 5.91 0.69
C VAL A 98 6.30 5.13 -0.28
N PHE A 99 6.19 3.81 -0.27
CA PHE A 99 6.90 2.89 -1.17
C PHE A 99 5.88 2.13 -2.00
N LEU A 100 5.93 2.29 -3.31
CA LEU A 100 5.08 1.57 -4.25
C LEU A 100 5.84 0.37 -4.80
N THR A 101 5.26 -0.82 -4.63
CA THR A 101 5.86 -2.06 -5.14
C THR A 101 5.80 -2.12 -6.65
N HIS A 102 4.69 -1.71 -7.23
CA HIS A 102 4.46 -1.60 -8.66
C HIS A 102 3.27 -0.66 -8.95
N LEU A 103 2.94 -0.43 -10.23
CA LEU A 103 1.96 0.60 -10.61
C LEU A 103 0.59 0.04 -11.02
N HIS A 104 0.16 -1.11 -10.50
CA HIS A 104 -1.23 -1.51 -10.60
C HIS A 104 -2.15 -0.61 -9.75
N SER A 105 -3.38 -0.42 -10.21
CA SER A 105 -4.35 0.47 -9.58
C SER A 105 -4.70 0.10 -8.15
N ASP A 106 -4.73 -1.18 -7.81
CA ASP A 106 -5.00 -1.68 -6.45
C ASP A 106 -3.86 -1.44 -5.46
N HIS A 107 -2.68 -0.99 -5.91
CA HIS A 107 -1.54 -0.61 -5.08
C HIS A 107 -1.37 0.90 -4.93
N LEU A 108 -2.10 1.71 -5.72
CA LEU A 108 -1.89 3.16 -5.76
C LEU A 108 -3.17 4.01 -5.80
N ALA A 109 -4.36 3.38 -5.80
CA ALA A 109 -5.62 4.09 -5.99
C ALA A 109 -5.87 5.20 -4.94
N ASP A 110 -5.48 5.02 -3.70
CA ASP A 110 -5.61 6.02 -2.64
C ASP A 110 -4.33 6.86 -2.41
N LEU A 111 -3.26 6.63 -3.17
CA LEU A 111 -2.01 7.38 -3.01
C LEU A 111 -2.22 8.88 -3.14
N TYR A 112 -2.77 9.30 -4.25
CA TYR A 112 -2.97 10.73 -4.50
C TYR A 112 -4.03 11.35 -3.58
N PRO A 113 -5.20 10.74 -3.35
CA PRO A 113 -6.14 11.21 -2.32
C PRO A 113 -5.54 11.34 -0.92
N LEU A 114 -4.71 10.40 -0.48
CA LEU A 114 -4.04 10.46 0.82
C LEU A 114 -3.19 11.72 0.98
N LEU A 115 -2.48 12.12 -0.07
CA LEU A 115 -1.59 13.27 -0.07
C LEU A 115 -2.34 14.58 -0.38
N TRP A 116 -3.18 14.59 -1.42
CA TRP A 116 -3.88 15.76 -1.89
C TRP A 116 -4.90 16.29 -0.88
N LEU A 117 -5.69 15.42 -0.25
CA LEU A 117 -6.70 15.85 0.72
C LEU A 117 -6.09 16.35 2.05
N ARG A 118 -4.77 16.24 2.20
CA ARG A 118 -4.02 16.60 3.41
C ARG A 118 -2.87 17.58 3.16
N PHE A 119 -2.81 18.24 1.99
CA PHE A 119 -1.71 19.17 1.71
C PHE A 119 -1.85 20.51 2.45
N GLY A 120 -2.95 20.72 3.18
CA GLY A 120 -3.18 21.87 4.04
C GLY A 120 -4.40 21.67 4.92
N GLY A 121 -4.75 22.68 5.73
CA GLY A 121 -5.92 22.64 6.60
C GLY A 121 -5.75 21.76 7.84
N PHE A 122 -6.85 21.18 8.30
CA PHE A 122 -6.86 20.35 9.51
C PHE A 122 -6.32 18.95 9.20
N GLN A 123 -5.45 18.42 10.06
CA GLN A 123 -4.74 17.14 9.86
C GLN A 123 -3.88 17.12 8.57
N ALA A 124 -3.21 18.23 8.33
CA ALA A 124 -2.28 18.35 7.21
C ALA A 124 -1.04 17.47 7.38
N LEU A 125 -0.34 17.24 6.27
CA LEU A 125 0.98 16.61 6.28
C LEU A 125 1.96 17.44 7.13
N GLY A 126 2.84 16.76 7.86
CA GLY A 126 3.83 17.41 8.74
C GLY A 126 5.02 18.04 8.01
N GLY A 127 5.15 17.74 6.73
CA GLY A 127 6.24 18.20 5.86
C GLY A 127 6.26 17.41 4.54
N PRO A 128 7.35 17.50 3.78
CA PRO A 128 7.49 16.79 2.53
C PRO A 128 7.45 15.26 2.73
N VAL A 129 6.54 14.59 2.01
CA VAL A 129 6.43 13.13 1.98
C VAL A 129 7.20 12.59 0.80
N GLN A 130 8.14 11.69 1.05
CA GLN A 130 8.93 11.02 0.02
C GLN A 130 8.13 9.89 -0.61
N VAL A 131 7.99 9.83 -1.93
CA VAL A 131 7.25 8.76 -2.62
C VAL A 131 8.21 8.00 -3.55
N TYR A 132 8.59 6.80 -3.14
CA TYR A 132 9.47 5.91 -3.90
C TYR A 132 8.62 4.89 -4.66
N GLY A 133 8.87 4.75 -5.95
CA GLY A 133 8.16 3.74 -6.73
C GLY A 133 8.85 3.45 -8.06
N PRO A 134 8.27 2.56 -8.87
CA PRO A 134 8.81 2.20 -10.17
C PRO A 134 9.02 3.42 -11.07
N GLY A 135 10.19 3.50 -11.72
CA GLY A 135 10.39 4.36 -12.87
C GLY A 135 9.66 3.81 -14.11
N SER A 136 9.72 4.55 -15.20
CA SER A 136 9.16 4.10 -16.48
C SER A 136 9.71 2.73 -16.88
N ALA A 137 8.82 1.84 -17.36
CA ALA A 137 9.22 0.58 -17.97
C ALA A 137 9.95 0.75 -19.32
N GLY A 138 9.85 1.94 -19.92
CA GLY A 138 10.40 2.26 -21.22
C GLY A 138 9.56 1.75 -22.39
N GLU A 139 8.97 0.58 -22.26
CA GLU A 139 8.11 -0.07 -23.26
C GLU A 139 6.90 -0.74 -22.60
N LEU A 140 5.81 -0.95 -23.35
CA LEU A 140 4.68 -1.75 -22.90
C LEU A 140 4.93 -3.24 -23.18
N PRO A 141 4.32 -4.15 -22.39
CA PRO A 141 4.34 -5.56 -22.67
C PRO A 141 3.59 -5.86 -23.97
N LYS A 142 3.92 -6.99 -24.60
CA LYS A 142 3.24 -7.44 -25.82
C LYS A 142 1.76 -7.71 -25.55
N VAL A 143 0.95 -7.41 -26.55
CA VAL A 143 -0.50 -7.69 -26.49
C VAL A 143 -0.74 -9.20 -26.42
N TRP A 144 -1.58 -9.61 -25.49
CA TRP A 144 -2.01 -11.00 -25.36
C TRP A 144 -3.55 -11.11 -25.46
N PRO A 145 -4.09 -12.10 -26.20
CA PRO A 145 -3.37 -12.99 -27.11
C PRO A 145 -2.78 -12.22 -28.32
N ALA A 146 -1.73 -12.75 -28.89
CA ALA A 146 -1.08 -12.13 -30.04
C ALA A 146 -2.05 -11.89 -31.19
N GLY A 147 -1.76 -10.88 -32.04
CA GLY A 147 -2.58 -10.56 -33.22
C GLY A 147 -3.76 -9.62 -32.96
N ARG A 148 -4.01 -9.21 -31.71
CA ARG A 148 -4.98 -8.15 -31.40
C ARG A 148 -4.37 -6.77 -31.66
N ALA A 149 -5.11 -5.88 -32.34
CA ALA A 149 -4.82 -4.45 -32.34
C ALA A 149 -5.36 -3.83 -31.05
N VAL A 150 -4.52 -3.08 -30.33
CA VAL A 150 -4.90 -2.37 -29.10
C VAL A 150 -4.27 -0.99 -29.16
N ASP A 151 -5.09 0.04 -29.11
CA ASP A 151 -4.61 1.43 -29.03
C ASP A 151 -3.98 1.72 -27.67
N THR A 152 -3.00 2.60 -27.68
CA THR A 152 -2.24 2.96 -26.49
C THR A 152 -2.73 4.31 -25.94
N VAL A 153 -3.09 4.34 -24.65
CA VAL A 153 -3.38 5.58 -23.94
C VAL A 153 -2.07 6.35 -23.76
N SER A 154 -2.08 7.67 -24.07
CA SER A 154 -0.90 8.54 -23.96
C SER A 154 0.32 7.99 -24.77
N PRO A 155 0.23 7.89 -26.11
CA PRO A 155 1.24 7.22 -26.92
C PRO A 155 2.66 7.83 -26.81
N ALA A 156 2.75 9.13 -26.47
CA ALA A 156 4.04 9.81 -26.27
C ALA A 156 4.76 9.40 -24.98
N SER A 157 4.02 8.90 -23.98
CA SER A 157 4.56 8.38 -22.71
C SER A 157 3.63 7.28 -22.20
N PRO A 158 3.68 6.06 -22.81
CA PRO A 158 2.70 5.01 -22.55
C PRO A 158 2.94 4.24 -21.26
N ALA A 159 4.14 4.31 -20.70
CA ALA A 159 4.55 3.62 -19.48
C ALA A 159 5.19 4.61 -18.48
N PRO A 160 4.43 5.60 -17.97
CA PRO A 160 4.97 6.59 -17.04
C PRO A 160 5.44 5.93 -15.73
N GLY A 161 6.51 6.48 -15.14
CA GLY A 161 6.95 6.13 -13.79
C GLY A 161 6.17 6.90 -12.72
N THR A 162 6.55 6.66 -11.47
CA THR A 162 5.92 7.25 -10.28
C THR A 162 5.95 8.78 -10.28
N ALA A 163 7.08 9.37 -10.66
CA ALA A 163 7.23 10.82 -10.69
C ALA A 163 6.28 11.47 -11.71
N GLU A 164 6.20 10.91 -12.91
CA GLU A 164 5.30 11.44 -13.94
C GLU A 164 3.83 11.18 -13.60
N LEU A 165 3.50 10.04 -12.99
CA LEU A 165 2.16 9.74 -12.50
C LEU A 165 1.67 10.82 -11.53
N LEU A 166 2.47 11.14 -10.50
CA LEU A 166 2.10 12.14 -9.49
C LEU A 166 2.02 13.55 -10.09
N ARG A 167 2.94 13.92 -10.98
CA ARG A 167 2.87 15.20 -11.70
C ARG A 167 1.56 15.36 -12.45
N ARG A 168 1.13 14.32 -13.18
CA ARG A 168 -0.14 14.35 -13.95
C ARG A 168 -1.36 14.44 -13.02
N HIS A 169 -1.34 13.80 -11.85
CA HIS A 169 -2.41 13.94 -10.86
C HIS A 169 -2.50 15.36 -10.31
N ILE A 170 -1.37 15.98 -9.96
CA ILE A 170 -1.31 17.38 -9.50
C ILE A 170 -1.86 18.32 -10.58
N GLU A 171 -1.44 18.15 -11.82
CA GLU A 171 -1.91 18.97 -12.96
C GLU A 171 -3.42 18.77 -13.21
N GLY A 172 -3.92 17.55 -13.12
CA GLY A 172 -5.34 17.23 -13.29
C GLY A 172 -6.25 17.86 -12.23
N THR A 173 -5.73 18.15 -11.04
CA THR A 173 -6.46 18.75 -9.92
C THR A 173 -6.06 20.20 -9.64
N ALA A 174 -5.36 20.84 -10.58
CA ALA A 174 -4.80 22.18 -10.42
C ALA A 174 -5.83 23.26 -10.02
N TYR A 175 -7.10 23.11 -10.43
CA TYR A 175 -8.14 24.08 -10.05
C TYR A 175 -8.31 24.17 -8.54
N ASP A 176 -8.54 23.05 -7.85
CA ASP A 176 -8.71 22.99 -6.38
C ASP A 176 -7.45 23.46 -5.67
N ILE A 177 -6.29 22.96 -6.11
CA ILE A 177 -4.98 23.31 -5.53
C ILE A 177 -4.76 24.83 -5.59
N ASN A 178 -4.92 25.45 -6.77
CA ASN A 178 -4.71 26.88 -6.95
C ASN A 178 -5.69 27.74 -6.14
N VAL A 179 -6.95 27.30 -6.00
CA VAL A 179 -7.95 28.00 -5.17
C VAL A 179 -7.52 27.99 -3.72
N ARG A 180 -7.14 26.83 -3.17
CA ARG A 180 -6.73 26.69 -1.76
C ARG A 180 -5.45 27.44 -1.45
N MET A 181 -4.44 27.36 -2.32
CA MET A 181 -3.20 28.14 -2.18
C MET A 181 -3.47 29.65 -2.14
N ARG A 182 -4.36 30.16 -2.99
CA ARG A 182 -4.65 31.59 -3.12
C ARG A 182 -5.63 32.13 -2.07
N SER A 183 -6.63 31.33 -1.71
CA SER A 183 -7.76 31.78 -0.87
C SER A 183 -7.62 31.36 0.60
N GLU A 184 -6.97 30.21 0.85
CA GLU A 184 -6.87 29.63 2.18
C GLU A 184 -5.41 29.64 2.71
N GLY A 185 -4.46 30.06 1.89
CA GLY A 185 -3.03 30.11 2.28
C GLY A 185 -2.38 28.75 2.47
N TRP A 186 -2.91 27.71 1.81
CA TRP A 186 -2.32 26.38 1.88
C TRP A 186 -0.95 26.35 1.20
N PRO A 187 -0.02 25.48 1.63
CA PRO A 187 1.29 25.37 1.02
C PRO A 187 1.23 24.85 -0.43
N ASP A 188 2.30 24.97 -1.16
CA ASP A 188 2.41 24.39 -2.48
C ASP A 188 2.54 22.86 -2.38
N ILE A 189 1.57 22.14 -2.92
CA ILE A 189 1.54 20.67 -2.88
C ILE A 189 2.78 20.05 -3.56
N ARG A 190 3.40 20.75 -4.53
CA ARG A 190 4.61 20.30 -5.23
C ARG A 190 5.84 20.28 -4.33
N GLU A 191 5.82 21.02 -3.22
CA GLU A 191 6.86 21.01 -2.19
C GLU A 191 6.62 19.91 -1.14
N LEU A 192 5.35 19.45 -1.02
CA LEU A 192 4.95 18.43 -0.05
C LEU A 192 4.97 17.01 -0.62
N ILE A 193 4.91 16.83 -1.92
CA ILE A 193 4.98 15.51 -2.57
C ILE A 193 6.30 15.42 -3.32
N VAL A 194 7.23 14.61 -2.82
CA VAL A 194 8.56 14.45 -3.39
C VAL A 194 8.70 13.07 -4.04
N PRO A 195 8.39 12.95 -5.34
CA PRO A 195 8.41 11.65 -6.01
C PRO A 195 9.82 11.24 -6.43
N HIS A 196 10.10 9.94 -6.29
CA HIS A 196 11.35 9.30 -6.69
C HIS A 196 11.07 8.07 -7.55
N ASP A 197 11.41 8.12 -8.81
CA ASP A 197 11.57 6.92 -9.60
C ASP A 197 12.77 6.12 -9.07
N ILE A 198 12.53 4.91 -8.59
CA ILE A 198 13.57 4.05 -8.03
C ILE A 198 14.63 3.77 -9.09
N ARG A 199 15.87 4.21 -8.83
CA ARG A 199 17.01 4.03 -9.72
C ARG A 199 17.89 2.90 -9.22
N PHE A 200 18.20 1.98 -10.10
CA PHE A 200 19.11 0.86 -9.84
C PHE A 200 19.81 0.45 -11.13
N ARG A 201 20.90 -0.30 -11.00
CA ARG A 201 21.55 -0.87 -12.17
C ARG A 201 20.70 -2.03 -12.69
N MET A 202 20.04 -1.82 -13.81
CA MET A 202 19.20 -2.85 -14.46
C MET A 202 20.06 -4.08 -14.78
N PRO A 203 19.67 -5.27 -14.27
CA PRO A 203 20.36 -6.50 -14.65
C PRO A 203 20.23 -6.77 -16.16
N ARG A 204 21.30 -7.36 -16.73
CA ARG A 204 21.31 -7.67 -18.16
C ARG A 204 20.16 -8.61 -18.55
N GLY A 205 19.39 -8.24 -19.55
CA GLY A 205 18.25 -9.00 -20.07
C GLY A 205 16.95 -8.80 -19.31
N ALA A 206 16.91 -7.97 -18.24
CA ALA A 206 15.67 -7.63 -17.56
C ALA A 206 14.80 -6.71 -18.44
N GLY A 207 13.49 -6.86 -18.33
CA GLY A 207 12.52 -5.99 -19.03
C GLY A 207 11.14 -6.64 -19.17
N PRO A 208 10.14 -5.87 -19.65
CA PRO A 208 8.82 -6.41 -19.99
C PRO A 208 8.97 -7.55 -21.03
N ASP A 209 8.15 -8.60 -20.90
CA ASP A 209 8.19 -9.79 -21.77
C ASP A 209 9.56 -10.50 -21.87
N ARG A 210 10.43 -10.26 -20.92
CA ARG A 210 11.76 -10.85 -20.81
C ARG A 210 11.92 -11.50 -19.44
N LEU A 211 13.15 -11.55 -18.94
CA LEU A 211 13.43 -12.00 -17.59
C LEU A 211 13.10 -10.85 -16.61
N MET A 212 11.93 -10.90 -15.96
CA MET A 212 11.45 -9.79 -15.14
C MET A 212 12.21 -9.65 -13.81
N ALA A 213 12.61 -10.78 -13.22
CA ALA A 213 13.34 -10.81 -11.96
C ALA A 213 14.62 -11.65 -12.04
N PRO A 214 15.61 -11.27 -12.89
CA PRO A 214 16.87 -11.97 -12.92
C PRO A 214 17.55 -12.00 -11.56
N PRO A 215 18.35 -13.03 -11.24
CA PRO A 215 19.07 -13.09 -9.99
C PRO A 215 19.88 -11.81 -9.74
N MET A 216 19.62 -11.14 -8.63
CA MET A 216 20.29 -9.89 -8.28
C MET A 216 20.55 -9.78 -6.77
N LYS A 217 21.51 -8.94 -6.39
CA LYS A 217 21.71 -8.53 -4.99
C LYS A 217 20.72 -7.43 -4.64
N PRO A 218 20.23 -7.36 -3.40
CA PRO A 218 19.47 -6.21 -2.93
C PRO A 218 20.27 -4.91 -3.11
N PHE A 219 19.57 -3.86 -3.52
CA PHE A 219 20.13 -2.50 -3.64
C PHE A 219 19.40 -1.56 -2.70
N GLU A 220 20.09 -0.52 -2.23
CA GLU A 220 19.53 0.46 -1.32
C GLU A 220 18.63 1.44 -2.09
N VAL A 221 17.40 1.65 -1.58
CA VAL A 221 16.41 2.62 -2.11
C VAL A 221 16.49 3.93 -1.34
N MET A 222 16.49 3.83 -0.01
CA MET A 222 16.64 4.99 0.88
C MET A 222 17.19 4.56 2.25
N ARG A 223 17.70 5.54 2.99
CA ARG A 223 18.11 5.40 4.37
C ARG A 223 17.91 6.73 5.10
N ASP A 224 17.39 6.63 6.31
CA ASP A 224 17.40 7.72 7.28
C ASP A 224 17.92 7.21 8.65
N GLU A 225 17.70 7.95 9.72
CA GLU A 225 18.15 7.59 11.07
C GLU A 225 17.34 6.43 11.69
N ARG A 226 16.18 6.05 11.12
CA ARG A 226 15.26 5.02 11.66
C ARG A 226 15.28 3.75 10.86
N VAL A 227 15.34 3.87 9.53
CA VAL A 227 15.20 2.73 8.63
C VAL A 227 16.26 2.73 7.53
N ARG A 228 16.62 1.53 7.12
CA ARG A 228 17.30 1.28 5.86
C ARG A 228 16.38 0.47 4.97
N VAL A 229 16.09 0.97 3.77
CA VAL A 229 15.22 0.28 2.81
C VAL A 229 16.04 -0.23 1.63
N THR A 230 15.94 -1.53 1.37
CA THR A 230 16.53 -2.19 0.22
C THR A 230 15.46 -2.86 -0.63
N ALA A 231 15.72 -3.04 -1.92
CA ALA A 231 14.78 -3.65 -2.86
C ALA A 231 15.45 -4.68 -3.78
N VAL A 232 14.61 -5.52 -4.38
CA VAL A 232 14.93 -6.40 -5.50
C VAL A 232 13.77 -6.39 -6.51
N LEU A 233 14.06 -6.72 -7.77
CA LEU A 233 13.01 -7.03 -8.76
C LEU A 233 12.33 -8.35 -8.40
N VAL A 234 11.00 -8.40 -8.64
CA VAL A 234 10.18 -9.59 -8.45
C VAL A 234 9.46 -10.01 -9.74
N GLU A 235 8.97 -11.24 -9.77
CA GLU A 235 8.35 -11.87 -10.95
C GLU A 235 6.84 -11.59 -10.94
N HIS A 236 6.42 -10.51 -11.59
CA HIS A 236 5.00 -10.12 -11.70
C HIS A 236 4.57 -9.79 -13.13
N PRO A 237 4.67 -10.76 -14.09
CA PRO A 237 4.31 -10.49 -15.48
C PRO A 237 2.82 -10.14 -15.63
N PRO A 238 2.44 -9.14 -16.48
CA PRO A 238 3.35 -8.44 -17.39
C PRO A 238 3.88 -7.10 -16.86
N VAL A 239 3.78 -6.82 -15.55
CA VAL A 239 4.09 -5.53 -14.95
C VAL A 239 5.57 -5.41 -14.62
N PHE A 240 6.23 -4.40 -15.17
CA PHE A 240 7.64 -4.15 -14.97
C PHE A 240 7.93 -2.65 -14.86
N PRO A 241 8.87 -2.22 -13.99
CA PRO A 241 9.46 -3.03 -12.93
C PRO A 241 8.51 -3.23 -11.74
N SER A 242 8.64 -4.36 -11.05
CA SER A 242 7.94 -4.66 -9.80
C SER A 242 8.97 -5.02 -8.72
N PHE A 243 8.76 -4.55 -7.49
CA PHE A 243 9.73 -4.64 -6.40
C PHE A 243 9.18 -5.35 -5.17
N ALA A 244 10.07 -6.08 -4.48
CA ALA A 244 9.94 -6.37 -3.06
C ALA A 244 10.84 -5.39 -2.28
N PHE A 245 10.40 -5.03 -1.07
CA PHE A 245 11.16 -4.14 -0.17
C PHE A 245 11.51 -4.83 1.13
N ARG A 246 12.71 -4.51 1.66
CA ARG A 246 13.11 -4.88 3.01
C ARG A 246 13.43 -3.62 3.80
N PHE A 247 12.83 -3.52 4.98
CA PHE A 247 13.06 -2.48 5.97
C PHE A 247 13.86 -3.08 7.12
N ASP A 248 15.05 -2.58 7.35
CA ASP A 248 15.86 -2.90 8.52
C ASP A 248 15.75 -1.73 9.51
N THR A 249 15.35 -2.03 10.74
CA THR A 249 15.18 -1.09 11.86
C THR A 249 16.03 -1.52 13.06
N ALA A 250 16.08 -0.68 14.10
CA ALA A 250 16.76 -1.05 15.35
C ALA A 250 16.13 -2.28 16.03
N ASP A 251 14.81 -2.46 15.91
CA ASP A 251 14.06 -3.54 16.58
C ASP A 251 14.03 -4.84 15.78
N GLY A 252 14.18 -4.79 14.44
CA GLY A 252 14.12 -5.95 13.57
C GLY A 252 13.90 -5.57 12.11
N SER A 253 13.60 -6.56 11.29
CA SER A 253 13.48 -6.44 9.85
C SER A 253 12.11 -6.91 9.34
N VAL A 254 11.54 -6.17 8.38
CA VAL A 254 10.28 -6.51 7.71
C VAL A 254 10.51 -6.53 6.21
N VAL A 255 10.08 -7.61 5.56
CA VAL A 255 10.10 -7.73 4.10
C VAL A 255 8.67 -7.73 3.56
N PHE A 256 8.42 -6.95 2.52
CA PHE A 256 7.17 -6.92 1.76
C PHE A 256 7.46 -7.46 0.37
N SER A 257 6.75 -8.51 -0.03
CA SER A 257 6.98 -9.18 -1.32
C SER A 257 6.58 -8.32 -2.52
N GLY A 258 5.62 -7.40 -2.35
CA GLY A 258 4.81 -6.94 -3.48
C GLY A 258 4.08 -8.11 -4.12
N ASP A 259 3.48 -7.89 -5.28
CA ASP A 259 2.88 -8.98 -6.06
C ASP A 259 3.97 -9.75 -6.81
N THR A 260 3.94 -11.06 -6.70
CA THR A 260 4.98 -11.89 -7.30
C THR A 260 4.58 -13.36 -7.44
N ALA A 261 4.91 -13.96 -8.56
CA ALA A 261 5.08 -15.41 -8.62
C ALA A 261 6.25 -15.83 -7.71
N PRO A 262 6.37 -17.12 -7.33
CA PRO A 262 7.49 -17.59 -6.52
C PRO A 262 8.83 -17.19 -7.14
N CYS A 263 9.60 -16.39 -6.42
CA CYS A 263 10.77 -15.69 -6.93
C CYS A 263 11.97 -15.84 -6.00
N GLY A 264 13.09 -16.31 -6.52
CA GLY A 264 14.33 -16.48 -5.75
C GLY A 264 14.94 -15.15 -5.23
N ASN A 265 14.57 -14.01 -5.84
CA ASN A 265 14.99 -12.70 -5.33
C ASN A 265 14.29 -12.39 -4.00
N VAL A 266 12.99 -12.74 -3.86
CA VAL A 266 12.24 -12.58 -2.60
C VAL A 266 12.87 -13.44 -1.50
N GLU A 267 13.20 -14.69 -1.78
CA GLU A 267 13.87 -15.59 -0.80
C GLU A 267 15.19 -14.98 -0.31
N ARG A 268 16.01 -14.45 -1.23
CA ARG A 268 17.27 -13.77 -0.87
C ARG A 268 17.05 -12.50 -0.06
N LEU A 269 16.08 -11.66 -0.43
CA LEU A 269 15.77 -10.43 0.29
C LEU A 269 15.25 -10.74 1.70
N ALA A 270 14.40 -11.77 1.82
CA ALA A 270 13.81 -12.22 3.07
C ALA A 270 14.76 -13.07 3.94
N CYS A 271 16.00 -13.32 3.48
CA CYS A 271 16.95 -14.12 4.24
C CYS A 271 17.11 -13.59 5.67
N GLY A 272 16.70 -14.41 6.65
CA GLY A 272 16.73 -14.08 8.06
C GLY A 272 15.88 -12.88 8.45
N ALA A 273 14.83 -12.53 7.74
CA ALA A 273 13.90 -11.49 8.13
C ALA A 273 13.10 -11.90 9.37
N ASP A 274 12.82 -10.93 10.24
CA ASP A 274 11.97 -11.18 11.42
C ASP A 274 10.51 -11.34 11.02
N VAL A 275 10.06 -10.56 10.01
CA VAL A 275 8.72 -10.63 9.45
C VAL A 275 8.80 -10.63 7.92
N LEU A 276 8.13 -11.59 7.28
CA LEU A 276 7.88 -11.61 5.84
C LEU A 276 6.38 -11.41 5.60
N VAL A 277 6.00 -10.25 5.08
CA VAL A 277 4.67 -9.96 4.57
C VAL A 277 4.64 -10.37 3.11
N HIS A 278 3.84 -11.37 2.77
CA HIS A 278 3.80 -11.91 1.41
C HIS A 278 2.38 -11.91 0.85
N GLU A 279 2.25 -11.58 -0.43
CA GLU A 279 1.00 -11.74 -1.17
C GLU A 279 0.61 -13.21 -1.23
N VAL A 280 -0.68 -13.49 -1.41
CA VAL A 280 -1.16 -14.86 -1.45
C VAL A 280 -2.43 -15.03 -2.28
N MET A 281 -2.47 -16.07 -3.12
CA MET A 281 -3.69 -16.50 -3.77
C MET A 281 -4.11 -17.91 -3.36
N ASP A 282 -5.42 -18.18 -3.43
CA ASP A 282 -5.97 -19.53 -3.42
C ASP A 282 -6.37 -19.95 -4.83
N LEU A 283 -5.44 -20.52 -5.56
CA LEU A 283 -5.62 -20.89 -6.96
C LEU A 283 -6.78 -21.87 -7.16
N ALA A 284 -7.00 -22.79 -6.20
CA ALA A 284 -8.08 -23.76 -6.30
C ALA A 284 -9.47 -23.09 -6.25
N THR A 285 -9.64 -22.08 -5.41
CA THR A 285 -10.89 -21.29 -5.35
C THR A 285 -11.06 -20.43 -6.59
N LEU A 286 -10.00 -19.82 -7.11
CA LEU A 286 -10.05 -19.04 -8.34
C LEU A 286 -10.46 -19.89 -9.56
N LYS A 287 -9.94 -21.11 -9.68
CA LYS A 287 -10.33 -22.05 -10.73
C LYS A 287 -11.82 -22.43 -10.68
N ARG A 288 -12.37 -22.60 -9.46
CA ARG A 288 -13.80 -22.86 -9.29
C ARG A 288 -14.67 -21.63 -9.53
N GLY A 289 -14.11 -20.42 -9.35
CA GLY A 289 -14.80 -19.14 -9.47
C GLY A 289 -15.14 -18.70 -10.89
N GLY A 290 -14.76 -19.45 -11.93
CA GLY A 290 -15.15 -19.17 -13.31
C GLY A 290 -14.44 -17.97 -13.95
N LEU A 291 -13.21 -17.69 -13.53
CA LEU A 291 -12.39 -16.66 -14.16
C LEU A 291 -12.21 -16.93 -15.68
N ARG A 292 -12.21 -15.86 -16.47
CA ARG A 292 -11.88 -15.99 -17.90
C ARG A 292 -10.46 -16.53 -18.09
N PRO A 293 -10.16 -17.28 -19.16
CA PRO A 293 -8.86 -17.91 -19.34
C PRO A 293 -7.67 -16.94 -19.22
N ALA A 294 -7.81 -15.70 -19.73
CA ALA A 294 -6.77 -14.68 -19.61
C ALA A 294 -6.51 -14.27 -18.15
N GLN A 295 -7.57 -14.12 -17.36
CA GLN A 295 -7.47 -13.77 -15.94
C GLN A 295 -6.84 -14.92 -15.15
N LEU A 296 -7.29 -16.14 -15.37
CA LEU A 296 -6.72 -17.31 -14.70
C LEU A 296 -5.23 -17.48 -15.03
N ARG A 297 -4.86 -17.33 -16.31
CA ARG A 297 -3.46 -17.35 -16.72
C ARG A 297 -2.64 -16.27 -16.00
N HIS A 298 -3.16 -15.04 -15.93
CA HIS A 298 -2.49 -13.96 -15.19
C HIS A 298 -2.24 -14.37 -13.75
N MET A 299 -3.27 -14.86 -13.04
CA MET A 299 -3.12 -15.32 -11.67
C MET A 299 -2.02 -16.39 -11.51
N GLU A 300 -2.01 -17.39 -12.39
CA GLU A 300 -1.05 -18.51 -12.33
C GLU A 300 0.41 -18.09 -12.54
N ILE A 301 0.67 -17.09 -13.39
CA ILE A 301 2.05 -16.68 -13.74
C ILE A 301 2.56 -15.49 -12.93
N SER A 302 1.68 -14.76 -12.23
CA SER A 302 2.01 -13.46 -11.60
C SER A 302 1.91 -13.48 -10.09
N HIS A 303 1.28 -14.51 -9.49
CA HIS A 303 1.02 -14.58 -8.07
C HIS A 303 1.43 -15.92 -7.44
N THR A 304 1.50 -15.94 -6.11
CA THR A 304 1.96 -17.11 -5.35
C THR A 304 0.79 -17.83 -4.67
N ASP A 305 0.58 -19.13 -5.01
CA ASP A 305 -0.39 -19.97 -4.30
C ASP A 305 0.03 -20.22 -2.85
N ALA A 306 -0.95 -20.19 -1.94
CA ALA A 306 -0.76 -20.35 -0.50
C ALA A 306 0.07 -21.56 -0.09
N GLY A 307 -0.07 -22.68 -0.83
CA GLY A 307 0.69 -23.90 -0.54
C GLY A 307 2.20 -23.81 -0.85
N ARG A 308 2.65 -22.75 -1.53
CA ARG A 308 4.07 -22.52 -1.87
C ARG A 308 4.77 -21.60 -0.87
N LEU A 309 4.03 -20.89 -0.03
CA LEU A 309 4.58 -19.88 0.87
C LEU A 309 5.35 -20.47 2.07
N GLY A 310 4.85 -21.57 2.67
CA GLY A 310 5.56 -22.21 3.76
C GLY A 310 6.99 -22.62 3.42
N PRO A 311 7.21 -23.43 2.37
CA PRO A 311 8.55 -23.77 1.92
C PRO A 311 9.43 -22.56 1.56
N LEU A 312 8.85 -21.49 1.01
CA LEU A 312 9.57 -20.25 0.70
C LEU A 312 10.05 -19.56 1.99
N ALA A 313 9.16 -19.38 2.96
CA ALA A 313 9.46 -18.75 4.25
C ALA A 313 10.50 -19.56 5.05
N GLU A 314 10.42 -20.90 5.00
CA GLU A 314 11.39 -21.79 5.64
C GLU A 314 12.78 -21.63 5.03
N ARG A 315 12.91 -21.67 3.70
CA ARG A 315 14.21 -21.46 3.02
C ARG A 315 14.78 -20.08 3.27
N ALA A 316 13.93 -19.07 3.37
CA ALA A 316 14.35 -17.73 3.73
C ALA A 316 14.76 -17.61 5.22
N GLY A 317 14.39 -18.55 6.08
CA GLY A 317 14.61 -18.46 7.53
C GLY A 317 13.85 -17.27 8.14
N ALA A 318 12.68 -16.93 7.60
CA ALA A 318 11.86 -15.87 8.14
C ALA A 318 11.27 -16.27 9.50
N GLY A 319 11.16 -15.33 10.45
CA GLY A 319 10.63 -15.60 11.79
C GLY A 319 9.10 -15.71 11.82
N THR A 320 8.43 -14.81 11.10
CA THR A 320 6.96 -14.77 10.96
C THR A 320 6.58 -14.54 9.52
N LEU A 321 5.70 -15.37 8.98
CA LEU A 321 5.07 -15.18 7.67
C LEU A 321 3.69 -14.53 7.87
N VAL A 322 3.48 -13.35 7.32
CA VAL A 322 2.20 -12.63 7.33
C VAL A 322 1.60 -12.68 5.93
N LEU A 323 0.42 -13.27 5.79
CA LEU A 323 -0.31 -13.32 4.53
C LEU A 323 -1.06 -12.01 4.33
N SER A 324 -0.83 -11.33 3.22
CA SER A 324 -1.53 -10.11 2.83
C SER A 324 -1.88 -10.16 1.34
N HIS A 325 -2.48 -9.11 0.77
CA HIS A 325 -2.93 -9.14 -0.62
C HIS A 325 -3.65 -10.45 -0.96
N LEU A 326 -4.68 -10.82 -0.14
CA LEU A 326 -5.37 -12.09 -0.28
C LEU A 326 -6.23 -12.12 -1.55
N VAL A 327 -6.05 -13.12 -2.39
CA VAL A 327 -6.85 -13.33 -3.62
C VAL A 327 -7.44 -14.74 -3.60
N PRO A 328 -8.80 -14.86 -3.58
CA PRO A 328 -9.82 -13.82 -3.63
C PRO A 328 -9.89 -13.00 -2.34
N GLY A 329 -10.10 -11.67 -2.49
CA GLY A 329 -10.16 -10.72 -1.38
C GLY A 329 -11.44 -10.77 -0.54
N ALA A 330 -12.51 -11.39 -1.03
CA ALA A 330 -13.80 -11.44 -0.33
C ALA A 330 -13.69 -12.18 1.01
N VAL A 331 -14.12 -11.50 2.09
CA VAL A 331 -14.09 -12.07 3.45
C VAL A 331 -14.93 -13.33 3.53
N GLY A 332 -14.36 -14.40 4.08
CA GLY A 332 -15.05 -15.68 4.31
C GLY A 332 -15.14 -16.60 3.10
N LEU A 333 -14.81 -16.16 1.88
CA LEU A 333 -14.80 -17.04 0.71
C LEU A 333 -13.75 -18.16 0.83
N VAL A 334 -12.58 -17.82 1.37
CA VAL A 334 -11.59 -18.77 1.86
C VAL A 334 -11.44 -18.53 3.37
N PRO A 335 -11.78 -19.49 4.23
CA PRO A 335 -11.64 -19.33 5.68
C PRO A 335 -10.17 -19.10 6.09
N ASP A 336 -9.94 -18.28 7.13
CA ASP A 336 -8.59 -18.02 7.65
C ASP A 336 -7.86 -19.31 8.04
N SER A 337 -8.58 -20.31 8.57
CA SER A 337 -8.01 -21.62 8.89
C SER A 337 -7.47 -22.35 7.65
N ALA A 338 -8.10 -22.17 6.48
CA ALA A 338 -7.65 -22.78 5.23
C ALA A 338 -6.41 -22.04 4.69
N TRP A 339 -6.39 -20.70 4.75
CA TRP A 339 -5.19 -19.91 4.45
C TRP A 339 -4.00 -20.34 5.31
N HIS A 340 -4.22 -20.35 6.64
CA HIS A 340 -3.21 -20.74 7.60
C HIS A 340 -2.69 -22.17 7.35
N ALA A 341 -3.59 -23.14 7.21
CA ALA A 341 -3.21 -24.53 7.03
C ALA A 341 -2.39 -24.77 5.75
N LYS A 342 -2.68 -24.03 4.67
CA LYS A 342 -1.90 -24.11 3.43
C LYS A 342 -0.51 -23.50 3.58
N ALA A 343 -0.43 -22.28 4.14
CA ALA A 343 0.82 -21.55 4.29
C ALA A 343 1.73 -22.14 5.38
N GLN A 344 1.19 -22.87 6.37
CA GLN A 344 1.98 -23.50 7.43
C GLN A 344 2.71 -24.75 6.95
N ARG A 345 2.28 -25.37 5.83
CA ARG A 345 2.94 -26.60 5.36
C ARG A 345 4.40 -26.36 4.99
N GLY A 346 5.31 -27.11 5.62
CA GLY A 346 6.75 -27.00 5.38
C GLY A 346 7.36 -25.70 5.91
N TYR A 347 6.72 -25.08 6.92
CA TYR A 347 7.24 -23.93 7.63
C TYR A 347 7.15 -24.12 9.14
N SER A 348 8.29 -24.00 9.81
CA SER A 348 8.42 -24.16 11.25
C SER A 348 8.13 -22.89 12.05
N GLY A 349 8.14 -21.74 11.38
CA GLY A 349 7.86 -20.44 11.97
C GLY A 349 6.37 -20.15 12.14
N ARG A 350 6.04 -18.94 12.56
CA ARG A 350 4.67 -18.48 12.81
C ARG A 350 4.02 -17.97 11.52
N VAL A 351 2.80 -18.44 11.22
CA VAL A 351 1.93 -17.88 10.16
C VAL A 351 0.86 -16.98 10.77
N VAL A 352 0.65 -15.82 10.18
CA VAL A 352 -0.43 -14.88 10.49
C VAL A 352 -1.22 -14.61 9.22
N VAL A 353 -2.52 -14.90 9.25
CA VAL A 353 -3.44 -14.50 8.18
C VAL A 353 -3.80 -13.04 8.39
N GLY A 354 -3.45 -12.17 7.44
CA GLY A 354 -3.68 -10.73 7.54
C GLY A 354 -5.16 -10.37 7.59
N ARG A 355 -5.46 -9.44 8.49
CA ARG A 355 -6.75 -8.75 8.57
C ARG A 355 -6.49 -7.25 8.69
N ASP A 356 -7.39 -6.45 8.14
CA ASP A 356 -7.28 -5.00 8.23
C ASP A 356 -7.16 -4.54 9.68
N LEU A 357 -6.35 -3.52 9.91
CA LEU A 357 -6.05 -2.88 11.19
C LEU A 357 -5.34 -3.76 12.22
N VAL A 358 -4.93 -4.97 11.84
CA VAL A 358 -4.07 -5.80 12.71
C VAL A 358 -2.72 -5.11 12.91
N ARG A 359 -2.27 -5.09 14.16
CA ARG A 359 -0.98 -4.54 14.60
C ARG A 359 -0.08 -5.66 15.08
N LEU A 360 1.15 -5.65 14.62
CA LEU A 360 2.18 -6.65 14.97
C LEU A 360 3.45 -5.93 15.41
N PRO A 361 3.92 -6.13 16.65
CA PRO A 361 5.20 -5.60 17.08
C PRO A 361 6.32 -6.28 16.29
N VAL A 362 7.23 -5.50 15.73
CA VAL A 362 8.43 -6.02 15.07
C VAL A 362 9.51 -6.22 16.13
N ARG A 363 9.99 -7.44 16.26
CA ARG A 363 11.06 -7.80 17.20
C ARG A 363 12.00 -8.80 16.55
N ARG A 364 13.28 -8.67 16.85
CA ARG A 364 14.26 -9.67 16.40
C ARG A 364 13.85 -11.06 16.87
N ALA A 365 13.70 -11.97 15.92
CA ALA A 365 13.46 -13.37 16.24
C ALA A 365 14.62 -13.92 17.08
N ARG A 366 14.30 -14.59 18.20
CA ARG A 366 15.31 -15.35 18.95
C ARG A 366 15.74 -16.50 18.04
N ARG A 367 16.94 -16.41 17.50
CA ARG A 367 17.55 -17.51 16.78
C ARG A 367 18.19 -18.43 17.84
N GLY A 368 17.60 -19.61 18.00
CA GLY A 368 18.18 -20.67 18.85
C GLY A 368 19.47 -21.22 18.25
#